data_e156c9f0c20d701989d1dc8209f8152a
#
_entry.id   e156c9f0c20d701989d1dc8209f8152a
#
_cell.length_a   1.000
_cell.length_b   1.000
_cell.length_c   1.000
_cell.angle_alpha   90.00
_cell.angle_beta   90.00
_cell.angle_gamma   90.00
#
_symmetry.space_group_name_H-M   'P 1'
#
loop_
_entity.id
_entity.type
_entity.pdbx_description
1 polymer ?
#
loop_
_entity_poly.entity_id
_entity_poly.type
_entity_poly.pdbx_seq_one_letter_code
_entity_poly.pdbx_strand_id
1 'polypeptide(L)'
;MRTHVVQRGFTLIELMIVVAIIAILAAIAIPAYQNYLIRAQVSEGMNLASAAEPAVWEYVAAKGVYPPDNQSAGLVPPTSIAGRYVSQVKVTNGQIVAKFNSTTANTSIRNETLVLSPVATTSSITWYCKPSTVATKYLPSSCRE
;
A
#
# COMPACT_ATOMS: atom_id res chain seq x y z
N MET A 1 -9.11 -38.92 -55.55
CA MET A 1 -7.77 -38.46 -55.12
C MET A 1 -7.85 -38.10 -53.63
N ARG A 2 -7.11 -38.78 -52.76
CA ARG A 2 -6.98 -38.40 -51.32
C ARG A 2 -5.76 -37.52 -51.19
N THR A 3 -5.95 -36.24 -50.85
CA THR A 3 -4.87 -35.31 -50.54
C THR A 3 -4.31 -35.65 -49.17
N HIS A 4 -3.08 -36.14 -49.11
CA HIS A 4 -2.35 -36.32 -47.87
C HIS A 4 -1.93 -34.93 -47.33
N VAL A 5 -2.58 -34.47 -46.28
CA VAL A 5 -2.13 -33.30 -45.53
C VAL A 5 -0.88 -33.70 -44.75
N VAL A 6 0.28 -33.15 -45.14
CA VAL A 6 1.53 -33.35 -44.39
C VAL A 6 1.44 -32.60 -43.08
N GLN A 7 1.24 -33.31 -41.96
CA GLN A 7 1.32 -32.74 -40.65
C GLN A 7 2.80 -32.39 -40.32
N ARG A 8 3.11 -31.11 -40.19
CA ARG A 8 4.40 -30.66 -39.70
C ARG A 8 4.38 -30.74 -38.16
N GLY A 9 5.26 -31.54 -37.60
CA GLY A 9 5.50 -31.62 -36.16
C GLY A 9 6.42 -30.48 -35.69
N PHE A 10 6.26 -30.09 -34.41
CA PHE A 10 7.18 -29.15 -33.72
C PHE A 10 8.52 -29.86 -33.43
N THR A 11 9.63 -29.18 -33.64
CA THR A 11 10.93 -29.73 -33.26
C THR A 11 11.18 -29.52 -31.78
N LEU A 12 11.94 -30.42 -31.15
CA LEU A 12 12.31 -30.32 -29.74
C LEU A 12 13.08 -29.03 -29.47
N ILE A 13 13.96 -28.61 -30.38
CA ILE A 13 14.75 -27.38 -30.23
C ILE A 13 13.90 -26.13 -30.31
N GLU A 14 12.86 -26.07 -31.15
CA GLU A 14 11.93 -24.95 -31.20
C GLU A 14 11.21 -24.79 -29.86
N LEU A 15 10.79 -25.90 -29.24
CA LEU A 15 10.18 -25.83 -27.91
C LEU A 15 11.17 -25.37 -26.84
N MET A 16 12.42 -25.87 -26.88
CA MET A 16 13.46 -25.52 -25.92
C MET A 16 13.79 -24.03 -25.93
N ILE A 17 13.93 -23.40 -27.09
CA ILE A 17 14.23 -21.96 -27.18
C ILE A 17 13.06 -21.12 -26.70
N VAL A 18 11.81 -21.52 -26.95
CA VAL A 18 10.63 -20.81 -26.48
C VAL A 18 10.53 -20.81 -24.95
N VAL A 19 10.69 -21.99 -24.32
CA VAL A 19 10.65 -22.05 -22.85
C VAL A 19 11.83 -21.32 -22.20
N ALA A 20 13.00 -21.30 -22.84
CA ALA A 20 14.15 -20.53 -22.36
C ALA A 20 13.87 -19.02 -22.37
N ILE A 21 13.27 -18.50 -23.43
CA ILE A 21 12.89 -17.09 -23.54
C ILE A 21 11.82 -16.74 -22.49
N ILE A 22 10.79 -17.58 -22.33
CA ILE A 22 9.75 -17.39 -21.32
C ILE A 22 10.35 -17.36 -19.91
N ALA A 23 11.29 -18.26 -19.61
CA ALA A 23 11.95 -18.30 -18.30
C ALA A 23 12.71 -17.01 -17.98
N ILE A 24 13.42 -16.44 -18.96
CA ILE A 24 14.15 -15.17 -18.82
C ILE A 24 13.17 -14.02 -18.57
N LEU A 25 12.10 -13.92 -19.35
CA LEU A 25 11.09 -12.90 -19.20
C LEU A 25 10.37 -13.01 -17.84
N ALA A 26 10.01 -14.23 -17.43
CA ALA A 26 9.36 -14.47 -16.15
C ALA A 26 10.25 -14.11 -14.96
N ALA A 27 11.56 -14.34 -15.04
CA ALA A 27 12.51 -14.01 -13.99
C ALA A 27 12.50 -12.50 -13.64
N ILE A 28 12.23 -11.64 -14.61
CA ILE A 28 12.14 -10.18 -14.41
C ILE A 28 10.70 -9.76 -14.06
N ALA A 29 9.71 -10.35 -14.72
CA ALA A 29 8.31 -9.92 -14.59
C ALA A 29 7.71 -10.28 -13.23
N ILE A 30 8.01 -11.46 -12.67
CA ILE A 30 7.41 -11.92 -11.40
C ILE A 30 7.77 -11.01 -10.22
N PRO A 31 9.04 -10.66 -9.95
CA PRO A 31 9.38 -9.75 -8.86
C PRO A 31 8.79 -8.35 -9.02
N ALA A 32 8.75 -7.84 -10.25
CA ALA A 32 8.15 -6.54 -10.53
C ALA A 32 6.65 -6.53 -10.23
N TYR A 33 5.94 -7.58 -10.61
CA TYR A 33 4.51 -7.75 -10.33
C TYR A 33 4.23 -7.88 -8.83
N GLN A 34 5.05 -8.63 -8.09
CA GLN A 34 4.93 -8.75 -6.63
C GLN A 34 5.07 -7.39 -5.94
N ASN A 35 6.06 -6.59 -6.34
CA ASN A 35 6.24 -5.24 -5.79
C ASN A 35 5.06 -4.32 -6.12
N TYR A 36 4.44 -4.48 -7.29
CA TYR A 36 3.23 -3.74 -7.67
C TYR A 36 2.05 -4.11 -6.76
N LEU A 37 1.84 -5.40 -6.50
CA LEU A 37 0.78 -5.88 -5.61
C LEU A 37 0.96 -5.37 -4.17
N ILE A 38 2.20 -5.36 -3.65
CA ILE A 38 2.49 -4.83 -2.31
C ILE A 38 2.17 -3.34 -2.25
N ARG A 39 2.57 -2.56 -3.25
CA ARG A 39 2.23 -1.13 -3.33
C ARG A 39 0.74 -0.87 -3.40
N ALA A 40 -0.02 -1.72 -4.08
CA ALA A 40 -1.49 -1.63 -4.08
C ALA A 40 -2.08 -1.82 -2.68
N GLN A 41 -1.53 -2.75 -1.88
CA GLN A 41 -1.93 -2.94 -0.49
C GLN A 41 -1.58 -1.73 0.39
N VAL A 42 -0.39 -1.16 0.19
CA VAL A 42 0.02 0.07 0.91
C VAL A 42 -0.88 1.26 0.55
N SER A 43 -1.34 1.34 -0.70
CA SER A 43 -2.28 2.38 -1.13
C SER A 43 -3.64 2.29 -0.43
N GLU A 44 -4.11 1.09 -0.03
CA GLU A 44 -5.29 0.95 0.82
C GLU A 44 -5.07 1.64 2.17
N GLY A 45 -3.91 1.41 2.81
CA GLY A 45 -3.54 2.06 4.06
C GLY A 45 -3.47 3.58 3.93
N MET A 46 -2.92 4.07 2.83
CA MET A 46 -2.87 5.50 2.54
C MET A 46 -4.26 6.11 2.40
N ASN A 47 -5.15 5.47 1.64
CA ASN A 47 -6.51 5.96 1.44
C ASN A 47 -7.31 6.01 2.75
N LEU A 48 -7.19 4.97 3.59
CA LEU A 48 -7.86 4.94 4.89
C LEU A 48 -7.28 5.97 5.87
N ALA A 49 -5.97 6.18 5.85
CA ALA A 49 -5.32 7.20 6.68
C ALA A 49 -5.71 8.61 6.24
N SER A 50 -5.67 8.90 4.93
CA SER A 50 -6.04 10.22 4.40
C SER A 50 -7.52 10.55 4.62
N ALA A 51 -8.39 9.57 4.72
CA ALA A 51 -9.79 9.79 5.08
C ALA A 51 -9.96 10.38 6.52
N ALA A 52 -8.98 10.21 7.39
CA ALA A 52 -8.99 10.78 8.73
C ALA A 52 -8.38 12.21 8.82
N GLU A 53 -7.68 12.65 7.78
CA GLU A 53 -7.01 13.98 7.77
C GLU A 53 -7.97 15.15 8.03
N PRO A 54 -9.18 15.21 7.42
CA PRO A 54 -10.11 16.31 7.67
C PRO A 54 -10.55 16.41 9.14
N ALA A 55 -10.75 15.26 9.79
CA ALA A 55 -11.16 15.23 11.20
C ALA A 55 -10.06 15.77 12.13
N VAL A 56 -8.81 15.43 11.84
CA VAL A 56 -7.64 15.98 12.56
C VAL A 56 -7.54 17.49 12.34
N TRP A 57 -7.72 17.95 11.11
CA TRP A 57 -7.69 19.38 10.77
C TRP A 57 -8.80 20.15 11.47
N GLU A 58 -10.03 19.65 11.46
CA GLU A 58 -11.18 20.27 12.12
C GLU A 58 -10.93 20.45 13.62
N TYR A 59 -10.37 19.43 14.28
CA TYR A 59 -10.03 19.50 15.69
C TYR A 59 -8.95 20.55 15.96
N VAL A 60 -7.88 20.58 15.13
CA VAL A 60 -6.81 21.58 15.27
C VAL A 60 -7.34 23.00 15.05
N ALA A 61 -8.18 23.20 14.05
CA ALA A 61 -8.79 24.50 13.75
C ALA A 61 -9.68 25.00 14.91
N ALA A 62 -10.41 24.08 15.58
CA ALA A 62 -11.30 24.41 16.67
C ALA A 62 -10.59 24.57 18.03
N LYS A 63 -9.52 23.81 18.28
CA LYS A 63 -8.88 23.69 19.60
C LYS A 63 -7.47 24.27 19.65
N GLY A 64 -6.81 24.49 18.52
CA GLY A 64 -5.42 24.96 18.45
C GLY A 64 -4.37 23.92 18.85
N VAL A 65 -4.77 22.67 19.11
CA VAL A 65 -3.90 21.56 19.50
C VAL A 65 -4.25 20.30 18.73
N TYR A 66 -3.32 19.36 18.64
CA TYR A 66 -3.57 18.09 17.96
C TYR A 66 -4.48 17.16 18.79
N PRO A 67 -5.39 16.39 18.15
CA PRO A 67 -6.22 15.42 18.84
C PRO A 67 -5.35 14.29 19.40
N PRO A 68 -5.54 13.90 20.68
CA PRO A 68 -4.77 12.82 21.28
C PRO A 68 -5.14 11.43 20.74
N ASP A 69 -6.38 11.24 20.28
CA ASP A 69 -6.93 9.96 19.84
C ASP A 69 -8.07 10.12 18.82
N ASN A 70 -8.59 8.98 18.32
CA ASN A 70 -9.72 8.95 17.37
C ASN A 70 -10.97 9.60 17.92
N GLN A 71 -11.30 9.34 19.19
CA GLN A 71 -12.53 9.83 19.80
C GLN A 71 -12.53 11.36 19.89
N SER A 72 -11.41 11.93 20.30
CA SER A 72 -11.22 13.38 20.35
C SER A 72 -11.34 14.02 18.97
N ALA A 73 -10.83 13.36 17.93
CA ALA A 73 -10.97 13.79 16.53
C ALA A 73 -12.38 13.56 15.95
N GLY A 74 -13.33 13.02 16.72
CA GLY A 74 -14.68 12.70 16.23
C GLY A 74 -14.73 11.48 15.30
N LEU A 75 -13.69 10.66 15.30
CA LEU A 75 -13.61 9.44 14.51
C LEU A 75 -14.12 8.22 15.28
N VAL A 76 -14.58 7.22 14.56
CA VAL A 76 -14.90 5.90 15.12
C VAL A 76 -13.67 5.23 15.74
N PRO A 77 -13.85 4.21 16.62
CA PRO A 77 -12.72 3.47 17.19
C PRO A 77 -11.73 2.97 16.13
N PRO A 78 -10.43 2.91 16.43
CA PRO A 78 -9.40 2.59 15.43
C PRO A 78 -9.65 1.30 14.64
N THR A 79 -10.12 0.25 15.30
CA THR A 79 -10.42 -1.05 14.69
C THR A 79 -11.67 -1.04 13.81
N SER A 80 -12.52 -0.01 13.91
CA SER A 80 -13.66 0.18 13.02
C SER A 80 -13.27 0.84 11.69
N ILE A 81 -12.09 1.46 11.64
CA ILE A 81 -11.47 1.96 10.38
C ILE A 81 -10.49 0.89 9.92
N ALA A 82 -10.99 -0.09 9.22
CA ALA A 82 -10.23 -1.24 8.75
C ALA A 82 -10.54 -1.51 7.28
N GLY A 83 -9.64 -2.23 6.62
CA GLY A 83 -9.79 -2.69 5.25
C GLY A 83 -9.40 -4.17 5.10
N ARG A 84 -9.17 -4.59 3.87
CA ARG A 84 -8.74 -5.96 3.60
C ARG A 84 -7.32 -6.23 4.12
N TYR A 85 -6.43 -5.26 3.96
CA TYR A 85 -5.01 -5.37 4.33
C TYR A 85 -4.63 -4.51 5.53
N VAL A 86 -5.53 -3.63 5.96
CA VAL A 86 -5.36 -2.73 7.12
C VAL A 86 -6.21 -3.21 8.27
N SER A 87 -5.61 -3.38 9.44
CA SER A 87 -6.30 -3.84 10.65
C SER A 87 -6.92 -2.71 11.45
N GLN A 88 -6.36 -1.51 11.37
CA GLN A 88 -6.87 -0.34 12.06
C GLN A 88 -6.22 0.94 11.54
N VAL A 89 -6.93 2.06 11.75
CA VAL A 89 -6.36 3.41 11.61
C VAL A 89 -6.53 4.15 12.94
N LYS A 90 -5.41 4.55 13.54
CA LYS A 90 -5.36 5.18 14.86
C LYS A 90 -4.79 6.58 14.76
N VAL A 91 -5.46 7.53 15.38
CA VAL A 91 -4.91 8.87 15.65
C VAL A 91 -4.18 8.84 17.00
N THR A 92 -2.99 9.43 17.04
CA THR A 92 -2.20 9.58 18.26
C THR A 92 -1.45 10.92 18.21
N ASN A 93 -1.84 11.88 19.02
CA ASN A 93 -1.29 13.23 19.06
C ASN A 93 -1.22 13.86 17.64
N GLY A 94 -2.32 13.74 16.89
CA GLY A 94 -2.45 14.24 15.52
C GLY A 94 -1.84 13.36 14.44
N GLN A 95 -0.93 12.45 14.74
CA GLN A 95 -0.43 11.48 13.76
C GLN A 95 -1.50 10.44 13.44
N ILE A 96 -1.65 10.13 12.16
CA ILE A 96 -2.57 9.10 11.68
C ILE A 96 -1.75 7.86 11.32
N VAL A 97 -2.01 6.76 12.01
CA VAL A 97 -1.25 5.51 11.90
C VAL A 97 -2.15 4.42 11.34
N ALA A 98 -1.93 4.01 10.10
CA ALA A 98 -2.54 2.83 9.49
C ALA A 98 -1.65 1.61 9.75
N LYS A 99 -2.17 0.60 10.45
CA LYS A 99 -1.47 -0.67 10.73
C LYS A 99 -1.94 -1.75 9.79
N PHE A 100 -0.97 -2.39 9.11
CA PHE A 100 -1.27 -3.50 8.21
C PHE A 100 -1.58 -4.79 8.97
N ASN A 101 -2.49 -5.57 8.41
CA ASN A 101 -2.99 -6.79 9.03
C ASN A 101 -1.88 -7.86 9.11
N SER A 102 -1.91 -8.66 10.18
CA SER A 102 -0.94 -9.73 10.41
C SER A 102 -1.19 -10.99 9.57
N THR A 103 -2.37 -11.15 8.99
CA THR A 103 -2.78 -12.38 8.28
C THR A 103 -3.00 -12.16 6.79
N THR A 104 -3.70 -11.11 6.39
CA THR A 104 -4.12 -10.86 5.01
C THR A 104 -3.12 -10.02 4.20
N ALA A 105 -2.34 -9.15 4.88
CA ALA A 105 -1.32 -8.36 4.22
C ALA A 105 -0.14 -9.23 3.76
N ASN A 106 0.56 -8.79 2.72
CA ASN A 106 1.78 -9.43 2.25
C ASN A 106 2.83 -9.50 3.37
N THR A 107 3.62 -10.57 3.39
CA THR A 107 4.66 -10.79 4.42
C THR A 107 5.64 -9.63 4.57
N SER A 108 5.90 -8.88 3.49
CA SER A 108 6.81 -7.72 3.50
C SER A 108 6.26 -6.48 4.20
N ILE A 109 4.95 -6.45 4.52
CA ILE A 109 4.30 -5.31 5.17
C ILE A 109 3.43 -5.71 6.36
N ARG A 110 3.45 -7.00 6.75
CA ARG A 110 2.69 -7.49 7.92
C ARG A 110 3.13 -6.79 9.19
N ASN A 111 2.13 -6.34 9.97
CA ASN A 111 2.33 -5.60 11.22
C ASN A 111 3.08 -4.26 11.08
N GLU A 112 3.50 -3.91 9.87
CA GLU A 112 4.11 -2.62 9.58
C GLU A 112 3.07 -1.49 9.65
N THR A 113 3.54 -0.27 9.79
CA THR A 113 2.71 0.93 9.89
C THR A 113 3.07 1.93 8.81
N LEU A 114 2.03 2.53 8.23
CA LEU A 114 2.11 3.76 7.47
C LEU A 114 1.67 4.91 8.38
N VAL A 115 2.50 5.92 8.54
CA VAL A 115 2.24 7.05 9.43
C VAL A 115 2.15 8.33 8.63
N LEU A 116 1.08 9.09 8.82
CA LEU A 116 0.94 10.46 8.35
C LEU A 116 1.14 11.40 9.54
N SER A 117 2.21 12.19 9.51
CA SER A 117 2.55 13.15 10.55
C SER A 117 2.15 14.56 10.12
N PRO A 118 1.31 15.25 10.90
CA PRO A 118 0.88 16.59 10.57
C PRO A 118 1.95 17.62 10.93
N VAL A 119 2.14 18.60 10.05
CA VAL A 119 2.84 19.85 10.36
C VAL A 119 1.88 20.99 10.10
N ALA A 120 1.40 21.62 11.20
CA ALA A 120 0.50 22.75 11.08
C ALA A 120 1.25 24.00 10.63
N THR A 121 0.66 24.70 9.67
CA THR A 121 1.01 26.07 9.28
C THR A 121 -0.12 27.00 9.71
N THR A 122 0.02 28.31 9.51
CA THR A 122 -0.98 29.31 9.93
C THR A 122 -2.38 29.07 9.37
N SER A 123 -2.51 28.39 8.21
CA SER A 123 -3.79 28.21 7.51
C SER A 123 -4.05 26.80 6.97
N SER A 124 -3.13 25.85 7.19
CA SER A 124 -3.27 24.49 6.67
C SER A 124 -2.42 23.49 7.47
N ILE A 125 -2.65 22.19 7.22
CA ILE A 125 -1.75 21.11 7.67
C ILE A 125 -1.08 20.51 6.43
N THR A 126 0.24 20.36 6.50
CA THR A 126 1.01 19.55 5.55
C THR A 126 1.27 18.18 6.18
N TRP A 127 1.08 17.12 5.40
CA TRP A 127 1.25 15.76 5.87
C TRP A 127 2.55 15.15 5.36
N TYR A 128 3.30 14.53 6.26
CA TYR A 128 4.53 13.80 5.97
C TYR A 128 4.39 12.33 6.35
N CYS A 129 4.98 11.43 5.56
CA CYS A 129 4.82 9.99 5.77
C CYS A 129 5.89 9.39 6.69
N LYS A 130 6.31 10.10 7.72
CA LYS A 130 7.34 9.67 8.68
C LYS A 130 6.82 9.76 10.12
N PRO A 131 7.22 8.82 11.00
CA PRO A 131 8.07 7.65 10.80
C PRO A 131 7.27 6.39 10.40
N SER A 132 7.15 6.08 9.11
CA SER A 132 6.55 4.82 8.65
C SER A 132 7.53 3.67 8.77
N THR A 133 7.06 2.46 9.15
CA THR A 133 7.90 1.25 9.22
C THR A 133 7.88 0.46 7.91
N VAL A 134 6.90 0.70 7.04
CA VAL A 134 6.86 0.15 5.69
C VAL A 134 8.10 0.56 4.90
N ALA A 135 8.75 -0.40 4.26
CA ALA A 135 9.95 -0.14 3.44
C ALA A 135 9.66 0.89 2.35
N THR A 136 10.58 1.86 2.17
CA THR A 136 10.43 3.01 1.25
C THR A 136 10.04 2.64 -0.17
N LYS A 137 10.54 1.50 -0.69
CA LYS A 137 10.22 0.99 -2.03
C LYS A 137 8.73 0.67 -2.24
N TYR A 138 7.97 0.45 -1.16
CA TYR A 138 6.54 0.15 -1.19
C TYR A 138 5.67 1.37 -0.91
N LEU A 139 6.24 2.44 -0.35
CA LEU A 139 5.51 3.67 -0.10
C LEU A 139 5.07 4.35 -1.41
N PRO A 140 3.95 5.10 -1.40
CA PRO A 140 3.57 5.99 -2.49
C PRO A 140 4.69 6.99 -2.82
N SER A 141 4.70 7.50 -4.04
CA SER A 141 5.73 8.48 -4.48
C SER A 141 5.79 9.72 -3.59
N SER A 142 4.65 10.18 -3.09
CA SER A 142 4.53 11.30 -2.14
C SER A 142 5.18 11.03 -0.77
N CYS A 143 5.51 9.79 -0.45
CA CYS A 143 6.07 9.35 0.83
C CYS A 143 7.53 8.87 0.74
N ARG A 144 8.20 9.05 -0.40
CA ARG A 144 9.55 8.50 -0.64
C ARG A 144 10.68 9.51 -0.43
N GLU A 145 10.42 10.62 0.23
CA GLU A 145 11.45 11.60 0.55
C GLU A 145 12.45 11.11 1.62
#